data_83e209c7b22bfcb20b4f7c3a6c0b0ec0
#
_entry.id   83e209c7b22bfcb20b4f7c3a6c0b0ec0
#
_cell.length_a   1.000
_cell.length_b   1.000
_cell.length_c   1.000
_cell.angle_alpha   90.00
_cell.angle_beta   90.00
_cell.angle_gamma   90.00
#
_symmetry.space_group_name_H-M   'P 1'
#
loop_
_entity.id
_entity.type
_entity.pdbx_description
1 polymer ?
#
loop_
_entity_poly.entity_id
_entity_poly.type
_entity_poly.pdbx_seq_one_letter_code
_entity_poly.pdbx_strand_id
1 'polypeptide(L)'
;MLKPFLTTTAHTEQEIINQALKNEGLKQISSDSEITRLGEGAWHYAYLIEAEQLVLRIPKRIAYEKEVVFNQDELTADYAGTKAFYEHANRTGKGMCPEHYNYHVSDELTYTIESYVGKSIGLAELTPDQSKRYGSELGEFFMALEELNSPIPGIGYITVGERGEIKGLYEGDLSAFIREETGEYKEEWESLLESSYSFDKEKVRKNGENLIAARSIEREKLVLTNQDTSPENMIFTSSGVRMIDPFPILYTGTSLAANYVFNYRALFHSLHNTKRHGKNQYHLLIPQLKASAEGFVEGYVNGSKQKWNDLNVEVYLKLVTMTHEHDQLLKQESLSREQVIRYGTKDQIQERIGIFFKELERF
;
A
#
# COMPACT_ATOMS: atom_id res chain seq x y z
N MET A 1 19.71 -27.52 4.08
CA MET A 1 19.48 -26.21 3.44
C MET A 1 18.00 -25.92 3.52
N LEU A 2 17.55 -24.80 4.12
CA LEU A 2 16.14 -24.43 4.13
C LEU A 2 15.70 -24.13 2.69
N LYS A 3 14.54 -24.65 2.27
CA LYS A 3 13.99 -24.39 0.93
C LYS A 3 13.65 -22.90 0.81
N PRO A 4 13.88 -22.24 -0.33
CA PRO A 4 13.63 -20.80 -0.48
C PRO A 4 12.15 -20.42 -0.48
N PHE A 5 11.25 -21.36 -0.81
CA PHE A 5 9.81 -21.17 -0.93
C PHE A 5 9.05 -21.61 0.32
N LEU A 6 7.90 -20.99 0.55
CA LEU A 6 7.01 -21.31 1.67
C LEU A 6 6.48 -22.74 1.59
N THR A 7 6.33 -23.28 0.39
CA THR A 7 5.73 -24.61 0.13
C THR A 7 6.71 -25.77 0.20
N THR A 8 6.20 -26.97 0.47
CA THR A 8 7.00 -28.11 0.94
C THR A 8 7.31 -29.19 -0.09
N THR A 9 6.56 -29.29 -1.18
CA THR A 9 6.56 -30.47 -2.08
C THR A 9 7.54 -30.45 -3.22
N ALA A 10 7.79 -29.30 -3.83
CA ALA A 10 8.69 -29.23 -4.96
C ALA A 10 10.16 -29.11 -4.52
N HIS A 11 11.05 -29.72 -5.26
CA HIS A 11 12.46 -29.83 -4.92
C HIS A 11 13.31 -28.73 -5.54
N THR A 12 12.91 -28.23 -6.71
CA THR A 12 13.60 -27.18 -7.47
C THR A 12 12.65 -26.05 -7.82
N GLU A 13 13.21 -24.87 -8.15
CA GLU A 13 12.47 -23.71 -8.61
C GLU A 13 11.66 -24.03 -9.87
N GLN A 14 12.27 -24.74 -10.83
CA GLN A 14 11.62 -25.14 -12.08
C GLN A 14 10.44 -26.12 -11.84
N GLU A 15 10.56 -27.04 -10.89
CA GLU A 15 9.45 -27.95 -10.54
C GLU A 15 8.25 -27.21 -9.96
N ILE A 16 8.47 -26.23 -9.09
CA ILE A 16 7.40 -25.39 -8.51
C ILE A 16 6.71 -24.58 -9.60
N ILE A 17 7.49 -23.93 -10.48
CA ILE A 17 6.95 -23.15 -11.60
C ILE A 17 6.13 -24.06 -12.51
N ASN A 18 6.65 -25.22 -12.89
CA ASN A 18 5.96 -26.16 -13.76
C ASN A 18 4.68 -26.73 -13.12
N GLN A 19 4.68 -26.95 -11.81
CA GLN A 19 3.47 -27.38 -11.11
C GLN A 19 2.41 -26.30 -11.11
N ALA A 20 2.79 -25.03 -10.89
CA ALA A 20 1.89 -23.90 -10.98
C ALA A 20 1.30 -23.74 -12.39
N LEU A 21 2.16 -23.77 -13.44
CA LEU A 21 1.73 -23.70 -14.84
C LEU A 21 0.77 -24.84 -15.20
N LYS A 22 1.05 -26.06 -14.74
CA LYS A 22 0.16 -27.21 -14.95
C LYS A 22 -1.21 -27.00 -14.30
N ASN A 23 -1.26 -26.47 -13.09
CA ASN A 23 -2.52 -26.18 -12.41
C ASN A 23 -3.36 -25.14 -13.16
N GLU A 24 -2.71 -24.18 -13.82
CA GLU A 24 -3.37 -23.17 -14.66
C GLU A 24 -3.68 -23.67 -16.09
N GLY A 25 -3.36 -24.93 -16.41
CA GLY A 25 -3.56 -25.47 -17.75
C GLY A 25 -2.61 -24.90 -18.82
N LEU A 26 -1.50 -24.30 -18.36
CA LEU A 26 -0.50 -23.68 -19.22
C LEU A 26 0.63 -24.67 -19.60
N LYS A 27 1.35 -24.32 -20.67
CA LYS A 27 2.51 -25.11 -21.09
C LYS A 27 3.62 -25.02 -20.05
N GLN A 28 4.15 -26.16 -19.64
CA GLN A 28 5.32 -26.23 -18.78
C GLN A 28 6.59 -25.74 -19.51
N ILE A 29 7.48 -25.08 -18.76
CA ILE A 29 8.78 -24.66 -19.27
C ILE A 29 9.74 -25.85 -19.33
N SER A 30 10.55 -25.89 -20.38
CA SER A 30 11.57 -26.93 -20.61
C SER A 30 12.99 -26.43 -20.29
N SER A 31 13.17 -25.10 -20.20
CA SER A 31 14.46 -24.48 -19.89
C SER A 31 14.25 -23.15 -19.17
N ASP A 32 15.29 -22.73 -18.44
CA ASP A 32 15.30 -21.43 -17.73
C ASP A 32 15.23 -20.22 -18.68
N SER A 33 15.51 -20.42 -19.99
CA SER A 33 15.38 -19.33 -20.97
C SER A 33 13.95 -18.96 -21.34
N GLU A 34 12.94 -19.73 -20.89
CA GLU A 34 11.53 -19.48 -21.12
C GLU A 34 10.92 -18.58 -20.03
N ILE A 35 11.69 -18.27 -18.99
CA ILE A 35 11.29 -17.42 -17.89
C ILE A 35 12.31 -16.30 -17.65
N THR A 36 11.82 -15.15 -17.22
CA THR A 36 12.66 -14.05 -16.72
C THR A 36 12.35 -13.79 -15.27
N ARG A 37 13.34 -13.90 -14.38
CA ARG A 37 13.20 -13.48 -13.00
C ARG A 37 13.11 -11.95 -12.95
N LEU A 38 11.91 -11.41 -12.69
CA LEU A 38 11.67 -9.97 -12.60
C LEU A 38 12.27 -9.35 -11.35
N GLY A 39 12.42 -10.14 -10.29
CA GLY A 39 12.97 -9.70 -9.03
C GLY A 39 12.37 -10.42 -7.84
N GLU A 40 12.52 -9.78 -6.68
CA GLU A 40 11.94 -10.25 -5.45
C GLU A 40 11.41 -9.09 -4.61
N GLY A 41 10.14 -9.17 -4.25
CA GLY A 41 9.53 -8.32 -3.24
C GLY A 41 9.94 -8.75 -1.83
N ALA A 42 9.31 -8.16 -0.80
CA ALA A 42 9.53 -8.59 0.58
C ALA A 42 9.06 -10.03 0.79
N TRP A 43 7.94 -10.41 0.17
CA TRP A 43 7.21 -11.65 0.42
C TRP A 43 7.28 -12.68 -0.71
N HIS A 44 7.48 -12.25 -1.98
CA HIS A 44 7.40 -13.12 -3.15
C HIS A 44 8.64 -13.03 -4.04
N TYR A 45 8.93 -14.13 -4.74
CA TYR A 45 9.71 -14.14 -5.96
C TYR A 45 8.77 -13.94 -7.14
N ALA A 46 9.17 -13.17 -8.14
CA ALA A 46 8.38 -12.88 -9.34
C ALA A 46 9.07 -13.34 -10.61
N TYR A 47 8.36 -14.09 -11.43
CA TYR A 47 8.83 -14.70 -12.69
C TYR A 47 7.90 -14.32 -13.83
N LEU A 48 8.44 -13.75 -14.90
CA LEU A 48 7.72 -13.56 -16.16
C LEU A 48 7.79 -14.85 -16.98
N ILE A 49 6.63 -15.38 -17.33
CA ILE A 49 6.47 -16.46 -18.31
C ILE A 49 6.33 -15.80 -19.67
N GLU A 50 7.44 -15.75 -20.42
CA GLU A 50 7.56 -14.93 -21.64
C GLU A 50 6.52 -15.27 -22.71
N ALA A 51 6.25 -16.54 -22.94
CA ALA A 51 5.32 -17.00 -23.99
C ALA A 51 3.87 -16.59 -23.69
N GLU A 52 3.49 -16.54 -22.43
CA GLU A 52 2.13 -16.28 -21.97
C GLU A 52 1.90 -14.82 -21.54
N GLN A 53 2.97 -14.03 -21.41
CA GLN A 53 2.93 -12.67 -20.88
C GLN A 53 2.23 -12.62 -19.50
N LEU A 54 2.57 -13.59 -18.64
CA LEU A 54 2.05 -13.72 -17.29
C LEU A 54 3.18 -13.64 -16.26
N VAL A 55 2.89 -13.06 -15.11
CA VAL A 55 3.79 -13.01 -13.94
C VAL A 55 3.32 -14.02 -12.92
N LEU A 56 4.16 -15.00 -12.63
CA LEU A 56 3.98 -15.96 -11.54
C LEU A 56 4.72 -15.45 -10.30
N ARG A 57 4.02 -15.37 -9.16
CA ARG A 57 4.62 -15.00 -7.87
C ARG A 57 4.54 -16.18 -6.93
N ILE A 58 5.64 -16.49 -6.27
CA ILE A 58 5.76 -17.60 -5.33
C ILE A 58 6.21 -17.05 -3.98
N PRO A 59 5.48 -17.30 -2.86
CA PRO A 59 5.81 -16.76 -1.57
C PRO A 59 7.13 -17.34 -1.04
N LYS A 60 7.89 -16.47 -0.38
CA LYS A 60 9.16 -16.79 0.25
C LYS A 60 8.95 -17.48 1.58
N ARG A 61 9.83 -18.42 1.92
CA ARG A 61 9.92 -18.99 3.26
C ARG A 61 10.53 -18.04 4.29
N ILE A 62 11.30 -17.07 3.86
CA ILE A 62 11.92 -16.07 4.72
C ILE A 62 11.54 -14.67 4.23
N ALA A 63 10.87 -13.92 5.07
CA ALA A 63 10.57 -12.50 4.86
C ALA A 63 11.07 -11.68 6.07
N TYR A 64 11.64 -10.51 5.83
CA TYR A 64 12.22 -9.67 6.90
C TYR A 64 13.15 -10.42 7.85
N GLU A 65 13.92 -11.35 7.29
CA GLU A 65 14.86 -12.19 8.03
C GLU A 65 14.21 -13.14 9.09
N LYS A 66 12.90 -13.35 8.95
CA LYS A 66 12.14 -14.31 9.76
C LYS A 66 11.57 -15.42 8.87
N GLU A 67 11.45 -16.60 9.42
CA GLU A 67 10.73 -17.70 8.77
C GLU A 67 9.23 -17.36 8.73
N VAL A 68 8.64 -17.51 7.53
CA VAL A 68 7.21 -17.34 7.30
C VAL A 68 6.53 -18.66 7.61
N VAL A 69 5.55 -18.64 8.49
CA VAL A 69 4.71 -19.78 8.81
C VAL A 69 3.54 -19.82 7.83
N PHE A 70 3.28 -20.98 7.24
CA PHE A 70 2.12 -21.15 6.37
C PHE A 70 0.83 -20.95 7.17
N ASN A 71 0.00 -20.02 6.71
CA ASN A 71 -1.33 -19.78 7.24
C ASN A 71 -2.31 -19.68 6.07
N GLN A 72 -3.15 -20.70 5.91
CA GLN A 72 -4.05 -20.81 4.77
C GLN A 72 -5.05 -19.66 4.73
N ASP A 73 -5.62 -19.28 5.86
CA ASP A 73 -6.66 -18.25 5.93
C ASP A 73 -6.08 -16.86 5.61
N GLU A 74 -4.90 -16.52 6.14
CA GLU A 74 -4.21 -15.26 5.83
C GLU A 74 -3.85 -15.16 4.35
N LEU A 75 -3.24 -16.22 3.78
CA LEU A 75 -2.88 -16.25 2.37
C LEU A 75 -4.12 -16.21 1.46
N THR A 76 -5.21 -16.90 1.86
CA THR A 76 -6.48 -16.87 1.12
C THR A 76 -7.11 -15.49 1.17
N ALA A 77 -7.13 -14.84 2.34
CA ALA A 77 -7.65 -13.48 2.49
C ALA A 77 -6.89 -12.49 1.61
N ASP A 78 -5.55 -12.56 1.62
CA ASP A 78 -4.67 -11.67 0.83
C ASP A 78 -4.90 -11.86 -0.68
N TYR A 79 -4.85 -13.11 -1.16
CA TYR A 79 -4.95 -13.38 -2.59
C TYR A 79 -6.37 -13.27 -3.14
N ALA A 80 -7.38 -13.70 -2.39
CA ALA A 80 -8.78 -13.47 -2.77
C ALA A 80 -9.14 -11.98 -2.71
N GLY A 81 -8.60 -11.24 -1.73
CA GLY A 81 -8.73 -9.80 -1.65
C GLY A 81 -8.11 -9.09 -2.86
N THR A 82 -6.90 -9.49 -3.26
CA THR A 82 -6.23 -8.98 -4.46
C THR A 82 -7.05 -9.26 -5.73
N LYS A 83 -7.59 -10.48 -5.87
CA LYS A 83 -8.46 -10.84 -7.00
C LYS A 83 -9.70 -9.94 -7.04
N ALA A 84 -10.39 -9.83 -5.93
CA ALA A 84 -11.59 -8.99 -5.83
C ALA A 84 -11.28 -7.51 -6.10
N PHE A 85 -10.13 -7.01 -5.64
CA PHE A 85 -9.70 -5.64 -5.92
C PHE A 85 -9.42 -5.45 -7.41
N TYR A 86 -8.67 -6.33 -8.09
CA TYR A 86 -8.39 -6.18 -9.52
C TYR A 86 -9.67 -6.25 -10.36
N GLU A 87 -10.55 -7.21 -10.08
CA GLU A 87 -11.85 -7.31 -10.76
C GLU A 87 -12.70 -6.05 -10.55
N HIS A 88 -12.71 -5.51 -9.33
CA HIS A 88 -13.40 -4.29 -8.98
C HIS A 88 -12.78 -3.06 -9.65
N ALA A 89 -11.46 -2.91 -9.56
CA ALA A 89 -10.69 -1.81 -10.13
C ALA A 89 -10.82 -1.74 -11.65
N ASN A 90 -10.83 -2.88 -12.34
CA ASN A 90 -10.98 -2.95 -13.79
C ASN A 90 -12.36 -2.49 -14.28
N ARG A 91 -13.40 -2.53 -13.41
CA ARG A 91 -14.74 -1.96 -13.71
C ARG A 91 -14.73 -0.44 -13.86
N THR A 92 -13.72 0.26 -13.37
CA THR A 92 -13.54 1.71 -13.61
C THR A 92 -13.26 2.04 -15.08
N GLY A 93 -12.84 1.07 -15.89
CA GLY A 93 -12.42 1.25 -17.28
C GLY A 93 -11.10 2.01 -17.46
N LYS A 94 -10.38 2.30 -16.35
CA LYS A 94 -9.11 3.04 -16.38
C LYS A 94 -7.91 2.17 -16.78
N GLY A 95 -8.05 0.84 -16.80
CA GLY A 95 -6.97 -0.10 -17.16
C GLY A 95 -5.76 -0.03 -16.22
N MET A 96 -5.99 0.22 -14.93
CA MET A 96 -4.91 0.43 -13.95
C MET A 96 -4.30 -0.85 -13.42
N CYS A 97 -5.02 -1.98 -13.48
CA CYS A 97 -4.62 -3.25 -12.86
C CYS A 97 -4.48 -4.35 -13.91
N PRO A 98 -3.77 -5.45 -13.58
CA PRO A 98 -3.79 -6.67 -14.39
C PRO A 98 -5.22 -7.12 -14.72
N GLU A 99 -5.46 -7.52 -15.98
CA GLU A 99 -6.78 -7.98 -16.42
C GLU A 99 -7.07 -9.42 -15.98
N HIS A 100 -6.02 -10.24 -15.93
CA HIS A 100 -6.09 -11.61 -15.45
C HIS A 100 -5.37 -11.71 -14.10
N TYR A 101 -5.98 -12.38 -13.13
CA TYR A 101 -5.37 -12.76 -11.87
C TYR A 101 -6.00 -14.05 -11.37
N ASN A 102 -5.17 -15.00 -11.00
CA ASN A 102 -5.57 -16.21 -10.32
C ASN A 102 -4.57 -16.58 -9.22
N TYR A 103 -4.95 -17.49 -8.33
CA TYR A 103 -4.11 -17.93 -7.23
C TYR A 103 -4.43 -19.36 -6.80
N HIS A 104 -3.49 -19.97 -6.12
CA HIS A 104 -3.67 -21.25 -5.46
C HIS A 104 -3.01 -21.20 -4.09
N VAL A 105 -3.69 -21.70 -3.06
CA VAL A 105 -3.20 -21.75 -1.67
C VAL A 105 -3.35 -23.16 -1.13
N SER A 106 -2.21 -23.80 -0.90
CA SER A 106 -2.12 -25.04 -0.13
C SER A 106 -0.73 -25.11 0.51
N ASP A 107 -0.56 -25.96 1.51
CA ASP A 107 0.73 -26.23 2.15
C ASP A 107 1.73 -26.91 1.20
N GLU A 108 1.22 -27.57 0.18
CA GLU A 108 2.01 -28.21 -0.87
C GLU A 108 2.49 -27.23 -1.93
N LEU A 109 1.62 -26.29 -2.34
CA LEU A 109 1.92 -25.33 -3.39
C LEU A 109 1.10 -24.06 -3.17
N THR A 110 1.75 -22.91 -3.12
CA THR A 110 1.11 -21.61 -3.06
C THR A 110 1.71 -20.68 -4.10
N TYR A 111 0.87 -20.02 -4.90
CA TYR A 111 1.29 -19.04 -5.90
C TYR A 111 0.15 -18.08 -6.25
N THR A 112 0.50 -16.95 -6.88
CA THR A 112 -0.40 -16.12 -7.65
C THR A 112 0.11 -15.99 -9.08
N ILE A 113 -0.80 -15.77 -10.03
CA ILE A 113 -0.49 -15.55 -11.45
C ILE A 113 -1.33 -14.41 -12.00
N GLU A 114 -0.69 -13.45 -12.67
CA GLU A 114 -1.34 -12.23 -13.16
C GLU A 114 -0.83 -11.82 -14.54
N SER A 115 -1.61 -11.02 -15.28
CA SER A 115 -1.16 -10.44 -16.55
C SER A 115 0.07 -9.56 -16.35
N TYR A 116 1.06 -9.71 -17.23
CA TYR A 116 2.20 -8.81 -17.26
C TYR A 116 1.78 -7.44 -17.79
N VAL A 117 1.92 -6.40 -17.00
CA VAL A 117 1.49 -5.04 -17.33
C VAL A 117 2.58 -4.18 -17.98
N GLY A 118 3.70 -4.80 -18.32
CA GLY A 118 4.82 -4.15 -19.03
C GLY A 118 6.02 -3.85 -18.14
N LYS A 119 7.08 -3.36 -18.76
CA LYS A 119 8.31 -2.96 -18.08
C LYS A 119 8.15 -1.55 -17.51
N SER A 120 8.47 -1.37 -16.24
CA SER A 120 8.45 -0.07 -15.60
C SER A 120 9.60 0.81 -16.06
N ILE A 121 9.29 2.09 -16.29
CA ILE A 121 10.27 3.17 -16.30
C ILE A 121 10.55 3.50 -14.82
N GLY A 122 11.81 3.57 -14.42
CA GLY A 122 12.17 3.89 -13.03
C GLY A 122 11.71 5.30 -12.64
N LEU A 123 11.28 5.49 -11.39
CA LEU A 123 10.89 6.81 -10.90
C LEU A 123 12.00 7.85 -11.09
N ALA A 124 13.27 7.44 -10.99
CA ALA A 124 14.43 8.30 -11.23
C ALA A 124 14.60 8.77 -12.69
N GLU A 125 14.01 8.07 -13.64
CA GLU A 125 14.04 8.40 -15.05
C GLU A 125 12.90 9.35 -15.46
N LEU A 126 11.91 9.56 -14.58
CA LEU A 126 10.79 10.44 -14.82
C LEU A 126 11.16 11.91 -14.55
N THR A 127 10.65 12.81 -15.38
CA THR A 127 10.62 14.23 -15.03
C THR A 127 9.53 14.50 -13.98
N PRO A 128 9.62 15.62 -13.23
CA PRO A 128 8.52 16.03 -12.35
C PRO A 128 7.17 16.17 -13.08
N ASP A 129 7.14 16.67 -14.30
CA ASP A 129 5.91 16.81 -15.08
C ASP A 129 5.30 15.44 -15.46
N GLN A 130 6.14 14.46 -15.80
CA GLN A 130 5.68 13.09 -16.03
C GLN A 130 5.13 12.46 -14.74
N SER A 131 5.84 12.66 -13.61
CA SER A 131 5.38 12.18 -12.30
C SER A 131 4.05 12.83 -11.90
N LYS A 132 3.87 14.13 -12.17
CA LYS A 132 2.61 14.83 -11.94
C LYS A 132 1.47 14.24 -12.78
N ARG A 133 1.71 13.99 -14.07
CA ARG A 133 0.72 13.36 -14.95
C ARG A 133 0.31 11.99 -14.44
N TYR A 134 1.26 11.10 -14.08
CA TYR A 134 0.93 9.79 -13.55
C TYR A 134 0.22 9.86 -12.20
N GLY A 135 0.58 10.83 -11.36
CA GLY A 135 -0.16 11.13 -10.14
C GLY A 135 -1.61 11.48 -10.43
N SER A 136 -1.86 12.34 -11.43
CA SER A 136 -3.23 12.71 -11.84
C SER A 136 -4.05 11.51 -12.34
N GLU A 137 -3.45 10.66 -13.18
CA GLU A 137 -4.08 9.41 -13.63
C GLU A 137 -4.49 8.51 -12.45
N LEU A 138 -3.62 8.38 -11.43
CA LEU A 138 -3.92 7.64 -10.20
C LEU A 138 -5.01 8.31 -9.36
N GLY A 139 -4.98 9.63 -9.23
CA GLY A 139 -6.02 10.39 -8.52
C GLY A 139 -7.40 10.22 -9.16
N GLU A 140 -7.50 10.31 -10.47
CA GLU A 140 -8.72 10.03 -11.23
C GLU A 140 -9.20 8.58 -11.06
N PHE A 141 -8.28 7.62 -10.97
CA PHE A 141 -8.61 6.24 -10.73
C PHE A 141 -9.19 6.04 -9.31
N PHE A 142 -8.57 6.62 -8.28
CA PHE A 142 -9.09 6.56 -6.92
C PHE A 142 -10.46 7.23 -6.81
N MET A 143 -10.68 8.35 -7.48
CA MET A 143 -11.99 8.98 -7.56
C MET A 143 -13.03 8.05 -8.23
N ALA A 144 -12.65 7.36 -9.30
CA ALA A 144 -13.53 6.42 -10.00
C ALA A 144 -13.86 5.18 -9.16
N LEU A 145 -12.95 4.71 -8.29
CA LEU A 145 -13.23 3.62 -7.35
C LEU A 145 -14.35 3.99 -6.35
N GLU A 146 -14.42 5.25 -5.91
CA GLU A 146 -15.46 5.69 -4.98
C GLU A 146 -16.88 5.67 -5.58
N GLU A 147 -17.01 5.67 -6.90
CA GLU A 147 -18.30 5.56 -7.58
C GLU A 147 -18.80 4.11 -7.64
N LEU A 148 -17.97 3.13 -7.32
CA LEU A 148 -18.30 1.73 -7.33
C LEU A 148 -18.73 1.26 -5.94
N ASN A 149 -19.78 0.44 -5.88
CA ASN A 149 -20.16 -0.23 -4.64
C ASN A 149 -19.16 -1.36 -4.35
N SER A 150 -18.70 -1.47 -3.11
CA SER A 150 -17.82 -2.55 -2.69
C SER A 150 -18.48 -3.94 -2.95
N PRO A 151 -17.75 -4.88 -3.55
CA PRO A 151 -18.25 -6.25 -3.73
C PRO A 151 -18.10 -7.11 -2.44
N ILE A 152 -17.40 -6.61 -1.43
CA ILE A 152 -17.07 -7.30 -0.18
C ILE A 152 -17.73 -6.54 0.97
N PRO A 153 -18.42 -7.22 1.90
CA PRO A 153 -19.00 -6.59 3.09
C PRO A 153 -17.95 -6.36 4.18
N GLY A 154 -18.29 -5.53 5.17
CA GLY A 154 -17.43 -5.25 6.33
C GLY A 154 -16.50 -4.07 6.13
N ILE A 155 -15.68 -3.74 7.14
CA ILE A 155 -14.78 -2.58 7.20
C ILE A 155 -13.38 -3.08 7.59
N GLY A 156 -12.34 -2.43 7.10
CA GLY A 156 -10.96 -2.68 7.48
C GLY A 156 -10.27 -3.75 6.63
N TYR A 157 -9.30 -4.44 7.21
CA TYR A 157 -8.54 -5.48 6.52
C TYR A 157 -9.41 -6.66 6.10
N ILE A 158 -9.07 -7.26 4.96
CA ILE A 158 -9.80 -8.42 4.45
C ILE A 158 -9.41 -9.66 5.26
N THR A 159 -10.41 -10.45 5.63
CA THR A 159 -10.26 -11.72 6.35
C THR A 159 -11.18 -12.78 5.73
N VAL A 160 -10.93 -14.04 6.07
CA VAL A 160 -11.80 -15.17 5.70
C VAL A 160 -12.84 -15.37 6.79
N GLY A 161 -14.11 -15.41 6.40
CA GLY A 161 -15.22 -15.72 7.28
C GLY A 161 -15.37 -17.24 7.53
N GLU A 162 -16.29 -17.61 8.43
CA GLU A 162 -16.51 -19.01 8.85
C GLU A 162 -16.90 -19.95 7.70
N ARG A 163 -17.44 -19.43 6.60
CA ARG A 163 -17.88 -20.22 5.42
C ARG A 163 -16.88 -20.14 4.27
N GLY A 164 -15.69 -19.56 4.50
CA GLY A 164 -14.67 -19.37 3.48
C GLY A 164 -14.86 -18.14 2.59
N GLU A 165 -15.88 -17.30 2.84
CA GLU A 165 -16.05 -16.01 2.16
C GLU A 165 -15.04 -14.98 2.65
N ILE A 166 -14.67 -14.03 1.79
CA ILE A 166 -13.86 -12.87 2.20
C ILE A 166 -14.75 -11.73 2.68
N LYS A 167 -14.34 -11.08 3.77
CA LYS A 167 -15.03 -9.92 4.36
C LYS A 167 -14.05 -8.98 5.05
N GLY A 168 -14.50 -7.75 5.35
CA GLY A 168 -13.76 -6.85 6.24
C GLY A 168 -13.72 -7.38 7.67
N LEU A 169 -12.66 -7.06 8.39
CA LEU A 169 -12.41 -7.49 9.76
C LEU A 169 -13.51 -7.06 10.74
N TYR A 170 -14.07 -5.87 10.52
CA TYR A 170 -15.10 -5.29 11.37
C TYR A 170 -16.45 -5.31 10.66
N GLU A 171 -17.51 -5.62 11.44
CA GLU A 171 -18.90 -5.54 11.01
C GLU A 171 -19.54 -4.34 11.73
N GLY A 172 -20.40 -3.59 11.05
CA GLY A 172 -21.12 -2.48 11.66
C GLY A 172 -21.32 -1.29 10.73
N ASP A 173 -21.71 -0.18 11.34
CA ASP A 173 -21.99 1.08 10.64
C ASP A 173 -20.70 1.87 10.42
N LEU A 174 -20.46 2.29 9.17
CA LEU A 174 -19.26 3.04 8.78
C LEU A 174 -19.15 4.38 9.54
N SER A 175 -20.28 5.10 9.72
CA SER A 175 -20.26 6.38 10.41
C SER A 175 -19.93 6.23 11.90
N ALA A 176 -20.38 5.14 12.53
CA ALA A 176 -20.01 4.82 13.91
C ALA A 176 -18.51 4.50 14.00
N PHE A 177 -17.97 3.71 13.08
CA PHE A 177 -16.55 3.41 13.01
C PHE A 177 -15.70 4.67 12.85
N ILE A 178 -16.04 5.57 11.91
CA ILE A 178 -15.30 6.81 11.69
C ILE A 178 -15.39 7.74 12.93
N ARG A 179 -16.52 7.78 13.65
CA ARG A 179 -16.62 8.58 14.89
C ARG A 179 -15.69 8.07 15.98
N GLU A 180 -15.62 6.76 16.18
CA GLU A 180 -14.70 6.12 17.14
C GLU A 180 -13.26 6.45 16.78
N GLU A 181 -12.87 6.20 15.53
CA GLU A 181 -11.53 6.50 15.01
C GLU A 181 -11.19 8.01 15.13
N THR A 182 -12.17 8.90 14.92
CA THR A 182 -11.95 10.33 15.11
C THR A 182 -11.62 10.66 16.57
N GLY A 183 -12.20 9.92 17.51
CA GLY A 183 -11.85 10.00 18.94
C GLY A 183 -10.40 9.58 19.18
N GLU A 184 -9.96 8.47 18.57
CA GLU A 184 -8.57 7.99 18.67
C GLU A 184 -7.58 9.01 18.09
N TYR A 185 -7.84 9.58 16.93
CA TYR A 185 -7.00 10.63 16.34
C TYR A 185 -6.90 11.87 17.24
N LYS A 186 -7.97 12.20 17.94
CA LYS A 186 -7.95 13.32 18.89
C LYS A 186 -7.05 13.00 20.09
N GLU A 187 -7.13 11.80 20.64
CA GLU A 187 -6.27 11.37 21.75
C GLU A 187 -4.78 11.34 21.33
N GLU A 188 -4.47 10.83 20.14
CA GLU A 188 -3.12 10.84 19.57
C GLU A 188 -2.57 12.26 19.41
N TRP A 189 -3.39 13.17 18.88
CA TRP A 189 -3.04 14.57 18.70
C TRP A 189 -2.83 15.29 20.04
N GLU A 190 -3.68 15.08 21.04
CA GLU A 190 -3.53 15.60 22.40
C GLU A 190 -2.23 15.10 23.03
N SER A 191 -1.92 13.80 22.90
CA SER A 191 -0.67 13.19 23.35
C SER A 191 0.56 13.86 22.73
N LEU A 192 0.54 14.18 21.44
CA LEU A 192 1.62 14.89 20.77
C LEU A 192 1.80 16.32 21.30
N LEU A 193 0.72 17.04 21.59
CA LEU A 193 0.77 18.39 22.19
C LEU A 193 1.36 18.39 23.60
N GLU A 194 1.15 17.32 24.37
CA GLU A 194 1.72 17.14 25.70
C GLU A 194 3.18 16.69 25.69
N SER A 195 3.67 16.20 24.55
CA SER A 195 5.03 15.69 24.40
C SER A 195 6.10 16.75 24.69
N SER A 196 7.32 16.31 24.97
CA SER A 196 8.48 17.20 25.21
C SER A 196 9.15 17.71 23.91
N TYR A 197 8.65 17.35 22.73
CA TYR A 197 9.21 17.81 21.47
C TYR A 197 9.07 19.31 21.28
N SER A 198 10.07 19.91 20.63
CA SER A 198 10.09 21.34 20.31
C SER A 198 9.46 21.57 18.93
N PHE A 199 8.26 22.12 18.90
CA PHE A 199 7.52 22.54 17.70
C PHE A 199 6.51 23.63 18.09
N ASP A 200 5.90 24.29 17.12
CA ASP A 200 4.87 25.31 17.36
C ASP A 200 3.55 24.67 17.80
N LYS A 201 3.50 24.32 19.11
CA LYS A 201 2.34 23.66 19.72
C LYS A 201 1.05 24.47 19.61
N GLU A 202 1.16 25.80 19.66
CA GLU A 202 -0.02 26.68 19.58
C GLU A 202 -0.63 26.64 18.18
N LYS A 203 0.23 26.71 17.16
CA LYS A 203 -0.21 26.59 15.76
C LYS A 203 -0.82 25.21 15.50
N VAL A 204 -0.15 24.13 15.90
CA VAL A 204 -0.63 22.75 15.71
C VAL A 204 -1.95 22.54 16.49
N ARG A 205 -2.09 23.11 17.69
CA ARG A 205 -3.33 23.07 18.47
C ARG A 205 -4.48 23.70 17.70
N LYS A 206 -4.32 24.96 17.28
CA LYS A 206 -5.35 25.70 16.56
C LYS A 206 -5.77 25.00 15.26
N ASN A 207 -4.82 24.49 14.51
CA ASN A 207 -5.09 23.78 13.24
C ASN A 207 -5.80 22.44 13.50
N GLY A 208 -5.32 21.67 14.49
CA GLY A 208 -5.91 20.37 14.84
C GLY A 208 -7.35 20.49 15.32
N GLU A 209 -7.66 21.43 16.19
CA GLU A 209 -9.05 21.68 16.64
C GLU A 209 -9.99 21.91 15.47
N ASN A 210 -9.59 22.75 14.51
CA ASN A 210 -10.41 23.05 13.34
C ASN A 210 -10.54 21.85 12.38
N LEU A 211 -9.43 21.16 12.09
CA LEU A 211 -9.42 20.08 11.12
C LEU A 211 -10.12 18.82 11.65
N ILE A 212 -9.88 18.43 12.90
CA ILE A 212 -10.55 17.28 13.52
C ILE A 212 -12.07 17.53 13.58
N ALA A 213 -12.50 18.75 13.98
CA ALA A 213 -13.91 19.09 13.98
C ALA A 213 -14.56 19.15 12.59
N ALA A 214 -13.77 19.36 11.54
CA ALA A 214 -14.23 19.41 10.15
C ALA A 214 -14.26 18.05 9.47
N ARG A 215 -13.82 16.97 10.14
CA ARG A 215 -13.79 15.63 9.54
C ARG A 215 -15.17 15.22 9.01
N SER A 216 -15.20 14.79 7.75
CA SER A 216 -16.44 14.28 7.15
C SER A 216 -16.75 12.88 7.72
N ILE A 217 -17.97 12.67 8.15
CA ILE A 217 -18.44 11.37 8.67
C ILE A 217 -19.57 10.85 7.78
N GLU A 218 -20.63 11.65 7.64
CA GLU A 218 -21.86 11.23 6.99
C GLU A 218 -21.77 11.15 5.44
N ARG A 219 -20.74 11.75 4.85
CA ARG A 219 -20.52 11.72 3.39
C ARG A 219 -19.58 10.62 2.93
N GLU A 220 -18.87 10.00 3.88
CA GLU A 220 -17.92 8.94 3.54
C GLU A 220 -18.64 7.68 3.06
N LYS A 221 -18.03 7.05 2.08
CA LYS A 221 -18.51 5.77 1.53
C LYS A 221 -17.46 4.70 1.76
N LEU A 222 -17.93 3.48 1.99
CA LEU A 222 -17.08 2.31 2.03
C LEU A 222 -16.65 1.95 0.61
N VAL A 223 -15.34 1.86 0.41
CA VAL A 223 -14.71 1.55 -0.88
C VAL A 223 -13.76 0.38 -0.70
N LEU A 224 -13.78 -0.57 -1.64
CA LEU A 224 -12.67 -1.52 -1.77
C LEU A 224 -11.53 -0.81 -2.51
N THR A 225 -10.48 -0.50 -1.78
CA THR A 225 -9.36 0.33 -2.26
C THR A 225 -8.01 -0.29 -1.92
N ASN A 226 -6.91 0.38 -2.25
CA ASN A 226 -5.55 -0.11 -2.04
C ASN A 226 -4.79 0.76 -1.04
N GLN A 227 -4.24 0.13 0.00
CA GLN A 227 -3.41 0.80 1.00
C GLN A 227 -1.94 0.91 0.57
N ASP A 228 -1.40 -0.07 -0.19
CA ASP A 228 -0.02 -0.04 -0.65
C ASP A 228 0.11 0.57 -2.04
N THR A 229 0.35 1.86 -2.05
CA THR A 229 0.60 2.67 -3.24
C THR A 229 2.06 3.10 -3.33
N SER A 230 2.98 2.28 -2.83
CA SER A 230 4.42 2.55 -2.91
C SER A 230 4.89 2.64 -4.38
N PRO A 231 5.91 3.45 -4.68
CA PRO A 231 6.41 3.56 -6.05
C PRO A 231 6.90 2.25 -6.65
N GLU A 232 7.27 1.27 -5.82
CA GLU A 232 7.66 -0.07 -6.26
C GLU A 232 6.50 -0.87 -6.86
N ASN A 233 5.26 -0.57 -6.43
CA ASN A 233 4.04 -1.22 -6.92
C ASN A 233 3.38 -0.43 -8.06
N MET A 234 4.00 0.67 -8.50
CA MET A 234 3.56 1.47 -9.65
C MET A 234 4.44 1.18 -10.86
N ILE A 235 3.84 0.67 -11.91
CA ILE A 235 4.50 0.40 -13.19
C ILE A 235 4.26 1.59 -14.12
N PHE A 236 5.26 2.46 -14.26
CA PHE A 236 5.21 3.61 -15.14
C PHE A 236 5.58 3.19 -16.56
N THR A 237 4.70 3.43 -17.52
CA THR A 237 4.91 3.09 -18.93
C THR A 237 4.67 4.30 -19.82
N SER A 238 5.05 4.22 -21.09
CA SER A 238 4.75 5.30 -22.06
C SER A 238 3.23 5.52 -22.25
N SER A 239 2.41 4.50 -21.96
CA SER A 239 0.94 4.55 -22.12
C SER A 239 0.19 4.92 -20.84
N GLY A 240 0.86 5.14 -19.72
CA GLY A 240 0.25 5.50 -18.44
C GLY A 240 0.83 4.70 -17.28
N VAL A 241 0.22 4.83 -16.12
CA VAL A 241 0.59 4.10 -14.90
C VAL A 241 -0.25 2.83 -14.75
N ARG A 242 0.34 1.79 -14.17
CA ARG A 242 -0.34 0.56 -13.76
C ARG A 242 -0.01 0.25 -12.31
N MET A 243 -0.89 -0.45 -11.63
CA MET A 243 -0.75 -0.85 -10.23
C MET A 243 -0.68 -2.38 -10.14
N ILE A 244 0.31 -2.87 -9.39
CA ILE A 244 0.50 -4.29 -9.10
C ILE A 244 0.66 -4.48 -7.59
N ASP A 245 0.58 -5.72 -7.13
CA ASP A 245 0.86 -6.10 -5.73
C ASP A 245 0.09 -5.22 -4.73
N PRO A 246 -1.24 -5.06 -4.86
CA PRO A 246 -2.02 -4.21 -3.97
C PRO A 246 -2.09 -4.82 -2.58
N PHE A 247 -2.36 -3.98 -1.59
CA PHE A 247 -2.82 -4.41 -0.27
C PHE A 247 -4.25 -3.91 -0.06
N PRO A 248 -5.25 -4.69 -0.49
CA PRO A 248 -6.64 -4.26 -0.50
C PRO A 248 -7.21 -4.07 0.89
N ILE A 249 -8.05 -3.05 1.04
CA ILE A 249 -8.72 -2.71 2.28
C ILE A 249 -10.11 -2.15 1.99
N LEU A 250 -11.05 -2.43 2.88
CA LEU A 250 -12.39 -1.86 2.89
C LEU A 250 -12.42 -0.64 3.80
N TYR A 251 -12.33 0.54 3.21
CA TYR A 251 -12.20 1.76 3.99
C TYR A 251 -12.76 2.98 3.23
N THR A 252 -12.59 4.19 3.77
CA THR A 252 -13.01 5.39 3.05
C THR A 252 -12.01 5.74 1.95
N GLY A 253 -12.51 6.16 0.79
CA GLY A 253 -11.66 6.57 -0.32
C GLY A 253 -10.79 7.76 0.02
N THR A 254 -11.35 8.74 0.76
CA THR A 254 -10.66 9.96 1.16
C THR A 254 -9.46 9.69 2.08
N SER A 255 -9.60 8.78 3.06
CA SER A 255 -8.48 8.41 3.95
C SER A 255 -7.35 7.72 3.19
N LEU A 256 -7.68 6.84 2.21
CA LEU A 256 -6.64 6.19 1.42
C LEU A 256 -6.00 7.14 0.38
N ALA A 257 -6.76 8.08 -0.16
CA ALA A 257 -6.20 9.17 -0.96
C ALA A 257 -5.22 10.02 -0.12
N ALA A 258 -5.57 10.31 1.13
CA ALA A 258 -4.71 11.02 2.07
C ALA A 258 -3.43 10.23 2.40
N ASN A 259 -3.53 8.90 2.54
CA ASN A 259 -2.38 8.03 2.72
C ASN A 259 -1.39 8.15 1.55
N TYR A 260 -1.87 8.16 0.30
CA TYR A 260 -1.03 8.41 -0.87
C TYR A 260 -0.32 9.76 -0.78
N VAL A 261 -1.07 10.83 -0.53
CA VAL A 261 -0.53 12.20 -0.45
C VAL A 261 0.53 12.33 0.63
N PHE A 262 0.26 11.81 1.83
CA PHE A 262 1.22 11.80 2.94
C PHE A 262 2.48 11.01 2.59
N ASN A 263 2.34 9.80 2.05
CA ASN A 263 3.45 8.94 1.71
C ASN A 263 4.42 9.60 0.71
N TYR A 264 3.88 10.23 -0.33
CA TYR A 264 4.68 10.87 -1.37
C TYR A 264 5.22 12.23 -0.96
N ARG A 265 4.52 12.99 -0.11
CA ARG A 265 5.01 14.30 0.36
C ARG A 265 6.01 14.22 1.50
N ALA A 266 5.86 13.27 2.42
CA ALA A 266 6.59 13.26 3.68
C ALA A 266 7.29 11.92 3.98
N LEU A 267 6.64 10.76 3.78
CA LEU A 267 7.14 9.50 4.32
C LEU A 267 8.29 8.92 3.48
N PHE A 268 8.10 8.65 2.18
CA PHE A 268 9.06 7.87 1.40
C PHE A 268 10.47 8.47 1.41
N HIS A 269 10.61 9.77 1.20
CA HIS A 269 11.94 10.39 1.21
C HIS A 269 12.59 10.40 2.61
N SER A 270 11.79 10.35 3.68
CA SER A 270 12.29 10.31 5.05
C SER A 270 12.77 8.92 5.50
N LEU A 271 12.46 7.87 4.72
CA LEU A 271 12.86 6.49 4.98
C LEU A 271 14.21 6.10 4.33
N HIS A 272 14.92 7.05 3.72
CA HIS A 272 16.12 6.81 2.92
C HIS A 272 17.25 6.10 3.67
N ASN A 273 17.30 6.20 4.97
CA ASN A 273 18.32 5.63 5.83
C ASN A 273 17.90 4.28 6.44
N THR A 274 16.72 3.75 6.10
CA THR A 274 16.24 2.44 6.59
C THR A 274 16.74 1.30 5.70
N LYS A 275 16.85 0.10 6.28
CA LYS A 275 17.30 -1.08 5.54
C LYS A 275 16.33 -1.46 4.41
N ARG A 276 15.01 -1.28 4.62
CA ARG A 276 13.99 -1.58 3.62
C ARG A 276 14.03 -0.62 2.43
N HIS A 277 14.07 0.68 2.70
CA HIS A 277 13.83 1.70 1.67
C HIS A 277 15.11 2.39 1.19
N GLY A 278 16.25 2.22 1.88
CA GLY A 278 17.51 2.89 1.54
C GLY A 278 18.00 2.64 0.12
N LYS A 279 17.72 1.44 -0.41
CA LYS A 279 18.08 1.07 -1.80
C LYS A 279 17.37 1.92 -2.86
N ASN A 280 16.19 2.45 -2.56
CA ASN A 280 15.36 3.19 -3.50
C ASN A 280 15.77 4.66 -3.64
N GLN A 281 16.58 5.16 -2.70
CA GLN A 281 17.14 6.51 -2.70
C GLN A 281 16.11 7.64 -2.90
N TYR A 282 14.89 7.48 -2.37
CA TYR A 282 13.78 8.41 -2.54
C TYR A 282 14.07 9.84 -2.08
N HIS A 283 15.04 10.04 -1.17
CA HIS A 283 15.49 11.38 -0.77
C HIS A 283 16.13 12.18 -1.92
N LEU A 284 16.61 11.52 -2.99
CA LEU A 284 17.10 12.16 -4.20
C LEU A 284 15.99 12.45 -5.22
N LEU A 285 14.78 11.92 -5.01
CA LEU A 285 13.64 11.97 -5.92
C LEU A 285 12.48 12.81 -5.36
N ILE A 286 12.78 13.72 -4.43
CA ILE A 286 11.76 14.60 -3.81
C ILE A 286 10.94 15.38 -4.84
N PRO A 287 11.53 15.96 -5.90
CA PRO A 287 10.75 16.67 -6.92
C PRO A 287 9.71 15.77 -7.60
N GLN A 288 10.07 14.54 -7.98
CA GLN A 288 9.19 13.56 -8.61
C GLN A 288 8.07 13.11 -7.65
N LEU A 289 8.43 12.78 -6.40
CA LEU A 289 7.46 12.38 -5.39
C LEU A 289 6.43 13.48 -5.10
N LYS A 290 6.89 14.71 -4.89
CA LYS A 290 5.98 15.85 -4.65
C LYS A 290 5.10 16.17 -5.83
N ALA A 291 5.67 16.15 -7.04
CA ALA A 291 4.89 16.36 -8.28
C ALA A 291 3.83 15.26 -8.46
N SER A 292 4.16 14.00 -8.14
CA SER A 292 3.18 12.90 -8.16
C SER A 292 2.05 13.13 -7.16
N ALA A 293 2.37 13.56 -5.92
CA ALA A 293 1.33 13.91 -4.93
C ALA A 293 0.45 15.09 -5.37
N GLU A 294 1.04 16.12 -5.99
CA GLU A 294 0.29 17.26 -6.53
C GLU A 294 -0.66 16.81 -7.63
N GLY A 295 -0.16 16.05 -8.60
CA GLY A 295 -1.00 15.50 -9.67
C GLY A 295 -2.12 14.62 -9.12
N PHE A 296 -1.82 13.75 -8.14
CA PHE A 296 -2.82 12.92 -7.49
C PHE A 296 -3.94 13.76 -6.87
N VAL A 297 -3.61 14.81 -6.12
CA VAL A 297 -4.61 15.73 -5.56
C VAL A 297 -5.47 16.33 -6.67
N GLU A 298 -4.86 16.82 -7.75
CA GLU A 298 -5.59 17.42 -8.88
C GLU A 298 -6.57 16.42 -9.51
N GLY A 299 -6.13 15.19 -9.79
CA GLY A 299 -6.97 14.15 -10.38
C GLY A 299 -8.08 13.68 -9.43
N TYR A 300 -7.75 13.48 -8.14
CA TYR A 300 -8.69 12.99 -7.14
C TYR A 300 -9.79 14.00 -6.79
N VAL A 301 -9.42 15.25 -6.57
CA VAL A 301 -10.41 16.28 -6.19
C VAL A 301 -11.21 16.79 -7.40
N ASN A 302 -10.66 16.71 -8.60
CA ASN A 302 -11.30 17.10 -9.87
C ASN A 302 -12.03 18.45 -9.78
N GLY A 303 -11.35 19.45 -9.22
CA GLY A 303 -11.88 20.81 -9.05
C GLY A 303 -12.90 20.98 -7.92
N SER A 304 -13.29 19.95 -7.18
CA SER A 304 -14.20 20.03 -6.04
C SER A 304 -13.51 20.61 -4.81
N LYS A 305 -13.94 21.81 -4.40
CA LYS A 305 -13.46 22.44 -3.17
C LYS A 305 -13.80 21.60 -1.92
N GLN A 306 -14.95 20.93 -1.93
CA GLN A 306 -15.35 20.08 -0.80
C GLN A 306 -14.42 18.87 -0.68
N LYS A 307 -14.18 18.13 -1.76
CA LYS A 307 -13.23 17.00 -1.77
C LYS A 307 -11.82 17.44 -1.38
N TRP A 308 -11.40 18.63 -1.80
CA TRP A 308 -10.10 19.17 -1.40
C TRP A 308 -10.04 19.41 0.12
N ASN A 309 -11.10 19.98 0.72
CA ASN A 309 -11.16 20.19 2.17
C ASN A 309 -11.14 18.86 2.91
N ASP A 310 -11.97 17.89 2.50
CA ASP A 310 -12.08 16.58 3.13
C ASP A 310 -10.73 15.83 3.04
N LEU A 311 -10.08 15.83 1.88
CA LEU A 311 -8.75 15.26 1.69
C LEU A 311 -7.70 15.93 2.58
N ASN A 312 -7.73 17.25 2.69
CA ASN A 312 -6.77 17.99 3.52
C ASN A 312 -6.91 17.65 5.02
N VAL A 313 -8.14 17.43 5.49
CA VAL A 313 -8.41 16.93 6.86
C VAL A 313 -7.77 15.55 7.04
N GLU A 314 -8.03 14.60 6.14
CA GLU A 314 -7.51 13.25 6.25
C GLU A 314 -5.97 13.19 6.12
N VAL A 315 -5.35 14.06 5.31
CA VAL A 315 -3.87 14.18 5.24
C VAL A 315 -3.31 14.66 6.59
N TYR A 316 -3.98 15.62 7.25
CA TYR A 316 -3.58 16.07 8.58
C TYR A 316 -3.68 14.94 9.60
N LEU A 317 -4.81 14.21 9.63
CA LEU A 317 -5.03 13.09 10.55
C LEU A 317 -4.01 11.97 10.32
N LYS A 318 -3.73 11.63 9.06
CA LYS A 318 -2.68 10.65 8.73
C LYS A 318 -1.31 11.08 9.25
N LEU A 319 -0.99 12.36 9.14
CA LEU A 319 0.26 12.89 9.66
C LEU A 319 0.30 12.86 11.19
N VAL A 320 -0.81 13.13 11.88
CA VAL A 320 -0.94 12.99 13.35
C VAL A 320 -0.66 11.56 13.77
N THR A 321 -1.38 10.59 13.21
CA THR A 321 -1.19 9.16 13.53
C THR A 321 0.24 8.69 13.27
N MET A 322 0.80 9.01 12.11
CA MET A 322 2.17 8.60 11.80
C MET A 322 3.21 9.24 12.73
N THR A 323 2.97 10.48 13.17
CA THR A 323 3.84 11.15 14.15
C THR A 323 3.71 10.47 15.51
N HIS A 324 2.50 10.15 15.94
CA HIS A 324 2.22 9.44 17.19
C HIS A 324 2.79 8.02 17.19
N GLU A 325 2.61 7.25 16.12
CA GLU A 325 3.24 5.91 15.97
C GLU A 325 4.75 5.98 16.14
N HIS A 326 5.41 6.98 15.54
CA HIS A 326 6.87 7.18 15.67
C HIS A 326 7.26 7.55 17.12
N ASP A 327 6.45 8.36 17.80
CA ASP A 327 6.64 8.66 19.22
C ASP A 327 6.51 7.40 20.08
N GLN A 328 5.51 6.54 19.80
CA GLN A 328 5.36 5.28 20.53
C GLN A 328 6.53 4.31 20.28
N LEU A 329 7.09 4.25 19.04
CA LEU A 329 8.30 3.49 18.76
C LEU A 329 9.50 3.98 19.58
N LEU A 330 9.66 5.29 19.75
CA LEU A 330 10.75 5.88 20.54
C LEU A 330 10.61 5.57 22.06
N LYS A 331 9.41 5.43 22.56
CA LYS A 331 9.11 5.11 23.97
C LYS A 331 9.35 3.63 24.31
N GLN A 332 9.40 2.73 23.33
CA GLN A 332 9.71 1.32 23.57
C GLN A 332 11.13 1.18 24.16
N GLU A 333 11.35 0.24 25.05
CA GLU A 333 12.69 -0.07 25.57
C GLU A 333 13.65 -0.47 24.45
N SER A 334 13.21 -1.38 23.58
CA SER A 334 13.94 -1.82 22.39
C SER A 334 12.99 -2.04 21.22
N LEU A 335 13.48 -1.80 20.01
CA LEU A 335 12.74 -2.07 18.78
C LEU A 335 12.94 -3.54 18.37
N SER A 336 11.89 -4.16 17.84
CA SER A 336 12.01 -5.46 17.19
C SER A 336 12.87 -5.37 15.92
N ARG A 337 13.43 -6.50 15.50
CA ARG A 337 14.24 -6.56 14.27
C ARG A 337 13.46 -6.07 13.05
N GLU A 338 12.18 -6.43 12.94
CA GLU A 338 11.30 -5.98 11.87
C GLU A 338 11.08 -4.47 11.90
N GLN A 339 10.82 -3.90 13.09
CA GLN A 339 10.70 -2.45 13.27
C GLN A 339 11.98 -1.72 12.82
N VAL A 340 13.16 -2.24 13.18
CA VAL A 340 14.44 -1.66 12.74
C VAL A 340 14.62 -1.74 11.21
N ILE A 341 14.20 -2.83 10.58
CA ILE A 341 14.28 -2.97 9.12
C ILE A 341 13.36 -1.95 8.42
N ARG A 342 12.14 -1.77 8.93
CA ARG A 342 11.12 -0.89 8.35
C ARG A 342 11.33 0.58 8.66
N TYR A 343 11.57 0.90 9.92
CA TYR A 343 11.57 2.27 10.44
C TYR A 343 12.97 2.79 10.78
N GLY A 344 13.98 1.91 10.86
CA GLY A 344 15.34 2.27 11.24
C GLY A 344 15.59 2.21 12.74
N THR A 345 16.75 2.73 13.15
CA THR A 345 17.13 2.87 14.55
C THR A 345 16.33 3.99 15.25
N LYS A 346 16.37 4.05 16.57
CA LYS A 346 15.75 5.14 17.33
C LYS A 346 16.22 6.53 16.88
N ASP A 347 17.50 6.70 16.56
CA ASP A 347 18.03 7.98 16.08
C ASP A 347 17.42 8.36 14.73
N GLN A 348 17.24 7.38 13.81
CA GLN A 348 16.61 7.59 12.51
C GLN A 348 15.12 7.91 12.64
N ILE A 349 14.43 7.28 13.59
CA ILE A 349 13.03 7.59 13.92
C ILE A 349 12.92 8.99 14.53
N GLN A 350 13.87 9.37 15.41
CA GLN A 350 13.93 10.70 16.02
C GLN A 350 14.12 11.81 14.97
N GLU A 351 14.96 11.59 13.97
CA GLU A 351 15.13 12.52 12.85
C GLU A 351 13.82 12.67 12.05
N ARG A 352 13.17 11.56 11.76
CA ARG A 352 11.93 11.53 10.97
C ARG A 352 10.75 12.20 11.68
N ILE A 353 10.59 12.00 12.97
CA ILE A 353 9.54 12.66 13.74
C ILE A 353 9.67 14.18 13.69
N GLY A 354 10.93 14.70 13.64
CA GLY A 354 11.19 16.11 13.44
C GLY A 354 10.73 16.64 12.07
N ILE A 355 10.77 15.80 11.02
CA ILE A 355 10.20 16.15 9.71
C ILE A 355 8.68 16.22 9.81
N PHE A 356 8.05 15.26 10.49
CA PHE A 356 6.59 15.22 10.62
C PHE A 356 6.04 16.39 11.44
N PHE A 357 6.71 16.80 12.51
CA PHE A 357 6.32 18.02 13.23
C PHE A 357 6.37 19.27 12.36
N LYS A 358 7.41 19.42 11.52
CA LYS A 358 7.49 20.52 10.56
C LYS A 358 6.37 20.48 9.52
N GLU A 359 5.92 19.29 9.11
CA GLU A 359 4.77 19.18 8.22
C GLU A 359 3.45 19.53 8.96
N LEU A 360 3.27 19.12 10.23
CA LEU A 360 2.12 19.55 11.05
C LEU A 360 2.04 21.07 11.23
N GLU A 361 3.19 21.74 11.35
CA GLU A 361 3.25 23.20 11.43
C GLU A 361 2.90 23.92 10.12
N ARG A 362 2.86 23.22 8.98
CA ARG A 362 2.55 23.81 7.67
C ARG A 362 1.06 23.95 7.39
N PHE A 363 0.24 23.18 8.07
CA PHE A 363 -1.21 23.35 8.01
C PHE A 363 -1.65 24.62 8.70
#